data_2f533a3c3c71c17fe553b4af580f8593
#
_entry.id   2f533a3c3c71c17fe553b4af580f8593
#
_cell.length_a   1.000
_cell.length_b   1.000
_cell.length_c   1.000
_cell.angle_alpha   90.00
_cell.angle_beta   90.00
_cell.angle_gamma   90.00
#
_symmetry.space_group_name_H-M   'P 1'
#
loop_
_entity.id
_entity.type
_entity.pdbx_description
1 polymer ?
#
loop_
_entity_poly.entity_id
_entity_poly.type
_entity_poly.pdbx_seq_one_letter_code
_entity_poly.pdbx_strand_id
1 'polypeptide(L)'
;MKDKAMAEPTWKPFSPTTHGRLSTAEKNSLPATVFAFPRARKEPMTDAAHVRDAMARFNQVGDVTDAERDLAFANFQKAARHFDIQIKETDWHQFGA
;
A
#
# COMPACT_ATOMS: atom_id res chain seq x y z
N MET A 1 -23.29 10.49 -8.65
CA MET A 1 -22.60 10.31 -8.44
C MET A 1 -21.81 9.95 -7.95
N LYS A 2 -21.32 9.85 -7.76
CA LYS A 2 -20.58 9.48 -7.33
C LYS A 2 -19.98 9.84 -6.55
N ASP A 3 -20.06 9.75 -6.12
CA ASP A 3 -19.60 9.94 -5.29
C ASP A 3 -18.51 10.24 -4.82
N LYS A 4 -18.41 10.58 -3.86
CA LYS A 4 -17.23 10.68 -3.46
C LYS A 4 -16.53 9.60 -3.86
N ALA A 5 -15.83 9.78 -4.68
CA ALA A 5 -15.20 8.73 -5.29
C ALA A 5 -14.17 8.15 -4.40
N MET A 6 -14.13 6.88 -4.29
CA MET A 6 -12.99 6.21 -3.79
C MET A 6 -11.92 6.27 -4.83
N ALA A 7 -10.68 6.38 -4.39
CA ALA A 7 -9.56 6.35 -5.31
C ALA A 7 -9.49 5.00 -6.00
N GLU A 8 -9.16 5.01 -7.28
CA GLU A 8 -8.93 3.77 -8.02
C GLU A 8 -7.59 3.21 -7.63
N PRO A 9 -7.52 1.97 -7.16
CA PRO A 9 -6.23 1.41 -6.77
C PRO A 9 -5.33 1.20 -7.96
N THR A 10 -4.06 1.48 -7.78
CA THR A 10 -3.03 1.27 -8.79
C THR A 10 -2.20 0.01 -8.51
N TRP A 11 -2.36 -0.58 -7.34
CA TRP A 11 -1.55 -1.71 -6.92
C TRP A 11 -1.78 -2.92 -7.82
N LYS A 12 -0.69 -3.62 -8.13
CA LYS A 12 -0.71 -4.87 -8.88
C LYS A 12 0.22 -5.86 -8.21
N PRO A 13 -0.14 -7.14 -8.22
CA PRO A 13 0.73 -8.15 -7.62
C PRO A 13 2.06 -8.23 -8.36
N PHE A 14 3.11 -8.51 -7.60
CA PHE A 14 4.45 -8.65 -8.13
C PHE A 14 5.21 -9.62 -7.24
N SER A 15 5.86 -10.60 -7.84
CA SER A 15 6.62 -11.60 -7.11
C SER A 15 8.10 -11.39 -7.39
N PRO A 16 8.84 -10.78 -6.47
CA PRO A 16 10.29 -10.65 -6.66
C PRO A 16 10.94 -12.03 -6.56
N THR A 17 12.15 -12.13 -7.11
CA THR A 17 12.91 -13.38 -7.07
C THR A 17 13.31 -13.75 -5.64
N THR A 18 13.44 -12.77 -4.76
CA THR A 18 13.73 -13.00 -3.35
C THR A 18 12.53 -12.61 -2.53
N HIS A 19 12.37 -13.27 -1.39
CA HIS A 19 11.26 -13.01 -0.49
C HIS A 19 11.77 -12.44 0.83
N GLY A 20 10.87 -11.83 1.59
CA GLY A 20 11.21 -11.25 2.87
C GLY A 20 11.77 -9.85 2.71
N ARG A 21 12.84 -9.56 3.46
CA ARG A 21 13.41 -8.23 3.45
C ARG A 21 13.98 -7.87 2.08
N LEU A 22 13.61 -6.71 1.59
CA LEU A 22 14.10 -6.21 0.30
C LEU A 22 15.30 -5.30 0.54
N SER A 23 16.34 -5.48 -0.25
CA SER A 23 17.49 -4.56 -0.24
C SER A 23 17.09 -3.23 -0.88
N THR A 24 17.93 -2.21 -0.69
CA THR A 24 17.70 -0.92 -1.32
C THR A 24 17.64 -1.05 -2.83
N ALA A 25 18.58 -1.84 -3.40
CA ALA A 25 18.60 -2.03 -4.85
C ALA A 25 17.33 -2.72 -5.34
N GLU A 26 16.84 -3.71 -4.60
CA GLU A 26 15.62 -4.40 -4.97
C GLU A 26 14.43 -3.45 -4.92
N LYS A 27 14.35 -2.62 -3.87
CA LYS A 27 13.26 -1.64 -3.77
C LYS A 27 13.30 -0.65 -4.91
N ASN A 28 14.51 -0.22 -5.30
CA ASN A 28 14.64 0.76 -6.38
C ASN A 28 14.24 0.20 -7.73
N SER A 29 14.31 -1.12 -7.91
CA SER A 29 13.94 -1.74 -9.16
C SER A 29 12.50 -2.22 -9.23
N LEU A 30 11.73 -2.09 -8.12
CA LEU A 30 10.34 -2.50 -8.13
C LEU A 30 9.50 -1.55 -8.99
N PRO A 31 8.50 -2.06 -9.70
CA PRO A 31 7.58 -1.17 -10.41
C PRO A 31 6.78 -0.33 -9.41
N ALA A 32 6.41 0.88 -9.83
CA ALA A 32 5.65 1.77 -8.96
C ALA A 32 4.35 1.15 -8.49
N THR A 33 3.80 0.23 -9.26
CA THR A 33 2.50 -0.39 -8.97
C THR A 33 2.51 -1.31 -7.75
N VAL A 34 3.68 -1.66 -7.19
CA VAL A 34 3.68 -2.49 -5.98
C VAL A 34 3.63 -1.66 -4.71
N PHE A 35 3.80 -0.34 -4.80
CA PHE A 35 3.82 0.52 -3.62
C PHE A 35 2.42 0.98 -3.24
N ALA A 36 2.18 1.10 -1.93
CA ALA A 36 0.95 1.74 -1.47
C ALA A 36 0.93 3.20 -1.92
N PHE A 37 2.09 3.89 -1.79
CA PHE A 37 2.25 5.28 -2.22
C PHE A 37 3.17 5.30 -3.44
N PRO A 38 2.62 5.14 -4.65
CA PRO A 38 3.48 4.94 -5.83
C PRO A 38 4.35 6.14 -6.17
N ARG A 39 3.84 7.37 -6.06
CA ARG A 39 4.66 8.55 -6.37
C ARG A 39 5.84 8.66 -5.42
N ALA A 40 5.58 8.48 -4.12
CA ALA A 40 6.61 8.60 -3.10
C ALA A 40 7.46 7.33 -2.99
N ARG A 41 7.04 6.24 -3.62
CA ARG A 41 7.70 4.93 -3.57
C ARG A 41 7.89 4.48 -2.13
N LYS A 42 6.79 4.53 -1.37
CA LYS A 42 6.78 4.11 0.03
C LYS A 42 5.87 2.92 0.21
N GLU A 43 6.22 2.08 1.15
CA GLU A 43 5.45 0.91 1.58
C GLU A 43 5.21 -0.07 0.44
N PRO A 44 6.27 -0.78 -0.01
CA PRO A 44 6.09 -1.82 -1.02
C PRO A 44 5.29 -2.98 -0.44
N MET A 45 4.34 -3.48 -1.21
CA MET A 45 3.45 -4.54 -0.77
C MET A 45 3.62 -5.76 -1.67
N THR A 46 4.74 -6.43 -1.52
CA THR A 46 5.12 -7.56 -2.37
C THR A 46 4.69 -8.91 -1.79
N ASP A 47 4.34 -8.95 -0.51
CA ASP A 47 3.86 -10.17 0.13
C ASP A 47 2.99 -9.79 1.34
N ALA A 48 2.45 -10.79 2.01
CA ALA A 48 1.55 -10.56 3.14
C ALA A 48 2.24 -9.81 4.29
N ALA A 49 3.50 -10.13 4.55
CA ALA A 49 4.24 -9.47 5.63
C ALA A 49 4.41 -7.98 5.33
N HIS A 50 4.70 -7.65 4.07
CA HIS A 50 4.85 -6.25 3.68
C HIS A 50 3.51 -5.51 3.74
N VAL A 51 2.39 -6.18 3.45
CA VAL A 51 1.08 -5.56 3.61
C VAL A 51 0.82 -5.21 5.08
N ARG A 52 1.15 -6.12 5.99
CA ARG A 52 0.99 -5.86 7.41
C ARG A 52 1.88 -4.72 7.88
N ASP A 53 3.11 -4.66 7.37
CA ASP A 53 4.03 -3.56 7.69
C ASP A 53 3.48 -2.24 7.17
N ALA A 54 2.91 -2.25 5.97
CA ALA A 54 2.32 -1.04 5.39
C ALA A 54 1.18 -0.53 6.27
N MET A 55 0.36 -1.43 6.77
CA MET A 55 -0.73 -1.05 7.67
C MET A 55 -0.18 -0.40 8.94
N ALA A 56 0.85 -1.01 9.55
CA ALA A 56 1.41 -0.51 10.79
C ALA A 56 2.05 0.86 10.62
N ARG A 57 2.55 1.18 9.43
CA ARG A 57 3.29 2.42 9.18
C ARG A 57 2.49 3.46 8.41
N PHE A 58 1.24 3.18 8.09
CA PHE A 58 0.46 4.02 7.19
C PHE A 58 0.50 5.50 7.59
N ASN A 59 0.25 5.80 8.87
CA ASN A 59 0.18 7.18 9.35
C ASN A 59 1.54 7.80 9.59
N GLN A 60 2.61 7.03 9.46
CA GLN A 60 3.97 7.54 9.67
C GLN A 60 4.62 7.96 8.36
N VAL A 61 4.00 7.69 7.23
CA VAL A 61 4.54 8.10 5.93
C VAL A 61 4.37 9.60 5.80
N GLY A 62 5.48 10.32 5.62
CA GLY A 62 5.48 11.76 5.46
C GLY A 62 5.52 12.16 4.01
N ASP A 63 5.36 13.47 3.77
CA ASP A 63 5.48 14.06 2.43
C ASP A 63 4.49 13.51 1.43
N VAL A 64 3.30 13.17 1.91
CA VAL A 64 2.22 12.67 1.05
C VAL A 64 0.96 13.49 1.34
N THR A 65 0.12 13.63 0.33
CA THR A 65 -1.14 14.36 0.47
C THR A 65 -2.23 13.43 0.96
N ASP A 66 -3.35 14.01 1.36
CA ASP A 66 -4.51 13.21 1.73
C ASP A 66 -5.04 12.41 0.55
N ALA A 67 -4.98 12.97 -0.66
CA ALA A 67 -5.37 12.22 -1.86
C ALA A 67 -4.45 11.00 -2.05
N GLU A 68 -3.18 11.16 -1.74
CA GLU A 68 -2.25 10.02 -1.80
C GLU A 68 -2.57 8.99 -0.71
N ARG A 69 -3.02 9.44 0.45
CA ARG A 69 -3.44 8.50 1.49
C ARG A 69 -4.71 7.75 1.09
N ASP A 70 -5.64 8.41 0.41
CA ASP A 70 -6.82 7.74 -0.12
C ASP A 70 -6.43 6.66 -1.12
N LEU A 71 -5.51 6.99 -2.04
CA LEU A 71 -5.00 6.03 -3.00
C LEU A 71 -4.28 4.88 -2.31
N ALA A 72 -3.43 5.21 -1.33
CA ALA A 72 -2.67 4.20 -0.62
C ALA A 72 -3.59 3.23 0.12
N PHE A 73 -4.68 3.74 0.69
CA PHE A 73 -5.64 2.87 1.37
C PHE A 73 -6.34 1.95 0.37
N ALA A 74 -6.73 2.46 -0.80
CA ALA A 74 -7.31 1.62 -1.84
C ALA A 74 -6.32 0.53 -2.28
N ASN A 75 -5.05 0.91 -2.44
CA ASN A 75 -4.01 -0.06 -2.78
C ASN A 75 -3.83 -1.10 -1.69
N PHE A 76 -3.85 -0.65 -0.44
CA PHE A 76 -3.73 -1.54 0.69
C PHE A 76 -4.88 -2.54 0.73
N GLN A 77 -6.12 -2.08 0.51
CA GLN A 77 -7.27 -2.98 0.49
C GLN A 77 -7.16 -4.01 -0.62
N LYS A 78 -6.71 -3.58 -1.80
CA LYS A 78 -6.56 -4.50 -2.92
C LYS A 78 -5.50 -5.56 -2.63
N ALA A 79 -4.35 -5.13 -2.10
CA ALA A 79 -3.28 -6.06 -1.76
C ALA A 79 -3.70 -7.02 -0.66
N ALA A 80 -4.41 -6.52 0.34
CA ALA A 80 -4.89 -7.36 1.43
C ALA A 80 -5.82 -8.45 0.92
N ARG A 81 -6.72 -8.11 0.01
CA ARG A 81 -7.61 -9.11 -0.59
C ARG A 81 -6.81 -10.15 -1.37
N HIS A 82 -5.79 -9.69 -2.08
CA HIS A 82 -4.95 -10.60 -2.88
C HIS A 82 -4.23 -11.61 -1.99
N PHE A 83 -3.75 -11.17 -0.84
CA PHE A 83 -3.01 -12.02 0.08
C PHE A 83 -3.88 -12.61 1.19
N ASP A 84 -5.20 -12.44 1.09
CA ASP A 84 -6.16 -13.00 2.03
C ASP A 84 -5.95 -12.48 3.45
N ILE A 85 -5.73 -11.18 3.57
CA ILE A 85 -5.57 -10.50 4.85
C ILE A 85 -6.85 -9.76 5.16
N GLN A 86 -7.39 -9.95 6.35
CA GLN A 86 -8.58 -9.26 6.80
C GLN A 86 -8.23 -7.88 7.29
N ILE A 87 -8.99 -6.87 6.84
CA ILE A 87 -8.89 -5.52 7.40
C ILE A 87 -10.29 -5.10 7.82
N LYS A 88 -10.40 -4.56 9.00
CA LYS A 88 -11.70 -4.09 9.50
C LYS A 88 -11.90 -2.60 9.27
N GLU A 89 -10.84 -1.85 9.04
CA GLU A 89 -10.96 -0.43 8.75
C GLU A 89 -11.53 -0.23 7.35
N THR A 90 -12.35 0.80 7.19
CA THR A 90 -12.93 1.16 5.90
C THR A 90 -12.39 2.48 5.38
N ASP A 91 -11.54 3.14 6.15
CA ASP A 91 -11.01 4.45 5.85
C ASP A 91 -9.68 4.60 6.58
N TRP A 92 -8.70 5.25 5.96
CA TRP A 92 -7.37 5.36 6.57
C TRP A 92 -7.39 6.23 7.83
N HIS A 93 -8.38 7.09 7.99
CA HIS A 93 -8.48 7.90 9.21
C HIS A 93 -8.70 7.04 10.46
N GLN A 94 -9.09 5.79 10.27
CA GLN A 94 -9.30 4.86 11.39
C GLN A 94 -7.99 4.26 11.90
N PHE A 95 -6.92 4.38 11.13
CA PHE A 95 -5.63 3.86 11.57
C PHE A 95 -5.07 4.77 12.66
N GLY A 96 -4.56 4.17 13.72
CA GLY A 96 -3.91 4.91 14.78
C GLY A 96 -4.83 5.71 15.67
N ALA A 97 -6.11 5.50 15.54
CA ALA A 97 -7.08 6.21 16.37
C ALA A 97 -7.09 5.69 17.81
#